data_7c4b05b796f6aa60817845dd148b13f6
#
_entry.id   7c4b05b796f6aa60817845dd148b13f6
#
_cell.length_a   1.000
_cell.length_b   1.000
_cell.length_c   1.000
_cell.angle_alpha   90.00
_cell.angle_beta   90.00
_cell.angle_gamma   90.00
#
_symmetry.space_group_name_H-M   'P 1'
#
loop_
_entity.id
_entity.type
_entity.pdbx_description
1 polymer ?
#
loop_
_entity_poly.entity_id
_entity_poly.type
_entity_poly.pdbx_seq_one_letter_code
_entity_poly.pdbx_strand_id
1 'polypeptide(L)'
;MRISSRGRGEEGRERMTLVPENVDDLWHLSHVLESGDLVSGDTTRRIQRDDENLRDTGGQREHLFVTIEVDDVEFARFANRLRVGGEIVDCSREDQLGHHHTLNVEEHDEITIEKHFKPDQVERIEEAEEAAENADVAIATVEEGEAHIHTVAQYGTEERFSFTAPTGKGEYARPRSELFAELGKALSR
;
A
#
# COMPACT_ATOMS: atom_id res chain seq x y z
N MET A 1 -9.23 4.46 1.69
CA MET A 1 -9.38 3.04 2.16
C MET A 1 -10.82 2.61 2.04
N ARG A 2 -11.10 1.39 1.64
CA ARG A 2 -12.46 0.87 1.56
C ARG A 2 -12.64 -0.28 2.56
N ILE A 3 -13.71 -0.20 3.37
CA ILE A 3 -14.10 -1.28 4.28
C ILE A 3 -15.04 -2.22 3.53
N SER A 4 -14.56 -3.44 3.21
CA SER A 4 -15.36 -4.45 2.49
C SER A 4 -16.34 -5.19 3.42
N SER A 5 -15.91 -5.47 4.66
CA SER A 5 -16.79 -6.09 5.66
C SER A 5 -16.32 -5.81 7.08
N ARG A 6 -17.27 -5.86 8.03
CA ARG A 6 -17.04 -5.88 9.48
C ARG A 6 -17.76 -7.08 10.09
N GLY A 7 -17.13 -7.78 11.00
CA GLY A 7 -17.68 -8.98 11.62
C GLY A 7 -17.03 -9.29 12.97
N ARG A 8 -17.29 -10.50 13.46
CA ARG A 8 -16.64 -11.05 14.66
C ARG A 8 -15.68 -12.13 14.24
N GLY A 9 -14.46 -12.04 14.75
CA GLY A 9 -13.45 -13.06 14.66
C GLY A 9 -13.56 -14.09 15.79
N GLU A 10 -12.53 -14.90 15.92
CA GLU A 10 -12.42 -15.87 17.00
C GLU A 10 -12.02 -15.21 18.34
N GLU A 11 -12.25 -15.89 19.46
CA GLU A 11 -11.86 -15.45 20.81
C GLU A 11 -12.35 -14.05 21.21
N GLY A 12 -13.45 -13.57 20.60
CA GLY A 12 -14.03 -12.26 20.87
C GLY A 12 -13.34 -11.11 20.17
N ARG A 13 -12.38 -11.39 19.28
CA ARG A 13 -11.76 -10.41 18.40
C ARG A 13 -12.80 -9.85 17.43
N GLU A 14 -12.56 -8.68 16.91
CA GLU A 14 -13.31 -8.10 15.79
C GLU A 14 -12.57 -8.44 14.50
N ARG A 15 -13.34 -8.58 13.42
CA ARG A 15 -12.81 -8.85 12.08
C ARG A 15 -13.17 -7.72 11.14
N MET A 16 -12.21 -7.16 10.45
CA MET A 16 -12.43 -6.18 9.38
C MET A 16 -11.69 -6.61 8.12
N THR A 17 -12.41 -6.57 6.98
CA THR A 17 -11.80 -6.76 5.66
C THR A 17 -11.66 -5.40 5.00
N LEU A 18 -10.43 -5.04 4.63
CA LEU A 18 -10.03 -3.72 4.17
C LEU A 18 -9.34 -3.83 2.81
N VAL A 19 -9.53 -2.81 1.99
CA VAL A 19 -8.81 -2.63 0.72
C VAL A 19 -8.19 -1.25 0.72
N PRO A 20 -6.85 -1.14 0.80
CA PRO A 20 -6.16 0.13 0.61
C PRO A 20 -6.31 0.58 -0.84
N GLU A 21 -6.70 1.82 -1.09
CA GLU A 21 -6.93 2.38 -2.42
C GLU A 21 -5.82 3.33 -2.86
N ASN A 22 -4.97 3.73 -1.92
CA ASN A 22 -3.81 4.60 -2.15
C ASN A 22 -2.69 4.32 -1.12
N VAL A 23 -1.55 4.97 -1.29
CA VAL A 23 -0.37 4.79 -0.43
C VAL A 23 -0.61 5.30 1.00
N ASP A 24 -1.44 6.33 1.18
CA ASP A 24 -1.83 6.83 2.50
C ASP A 24 -2.55 5.76 3.32
N ASP A 25 -3.41 4.97 2.67
CA ASP A 25 -4.12 3.87 3.32
C ASP A 25 -3.15 2.81 3.85
N LEU A 26 -2.09 2.49 3.10
CA LEU A 26 -1.03 1.59 3.55
C LEU A 26 -0.28 2.17 4.77
N TRP A 27 -0.07 3.49 4.77
CA TRP A 27 0.51 4.18 5.93
C TRP A 27 -0.43 4.12 7.14
N HIS A 28 -1.74 4.36 6.97
CA HIS A 28 -2.71 4.21 8.05
C HIS A 28 -2.71 2.80 8.62
N LEU A 29 -2.72 1.76 7.76
CA LEU A 29 -2.66 0.36 8.17
C LEU A 29 -1.41 0.03 8.98
N SER A 30 -0.26 0.64 8.67
CA SER A 30 0.97 0.45 9.44
C SER A 30 0.87 0.93 10.90
N HIS A 31 -0.08 1.81 11.21
CA HIS A 31 -0.36 2.30 12.56
C HIS A 31 -1.52 1.57 13.24
N VAL A 32 -2.29 0.80 12.48
CA VAL A 32 -3.39 -0.01 13.01
C VAL A 32 -2.90 -1.39 13.41
N LEU A 33 -2.01 -1.98 12.62
CA LEU A 33 -1.47 -3.32 12.86
C LEU A 33 -0.44 -3.33 13.98
N GLU A 34 -0.55 -4.33 14.85
CA GLU A 34 0.34 -4.54 16.00
C GLU A 34 0.75 -6.01 16.07
N SER A 35 1.84 -6.28 16.79
CA SER A 35 2.27 -7.66 17.07
C SER A 35 1.19 -8.43 17.82
N GLY A 36 0.94 -9.67 17.40
CA GLY A 36 -0.12 -10.55 17.91
C GLY A 36 -1.48 -10.42 17.22
N ASP A 37 -1.62 -9.47 16.27
CA ASP A 37 -2.81 -9.41 15.41
C ASP A 37 -2.79 -10.54 14.39
N LEU A 38 -3.97 -10.97 13.92
CA LEU A 38 -4.07 -11.93 12.81
C LEU A 38 -4.36 -11.16 11.52
N VAL A 39 -3.55 -11.41 10.50
CA VAL A 39 -3.74 -10.81 9.17
C VAL A 39 -3.83 -11.92 8.14
N SER A 40 -4.91 -11.92 7.37
CA SER A 40 -5.15 -12.86 6.29
C SER A 40 -5.11 -12.16 4.94
N GLY A 41 -4.53 -12.80 3.95
CA GLY A 41 -4.49 -12.28 2.58
C GLY A 41 -3.91 -13.27 1.59
N ASP A 42 -4.06 -12.92 0.33
CA ASP A 42 -3.46 -13.67 -0.78
C ASP A 42 -1.98 -13.36 -0.89
N THR A 43 -1.20 -14.39 -1.18
CA THR A 43 0.25 -14.25 -1.36
C THR A 43 0.79 -15.24 -2.38
N THR A 44 2.01 -14.99 -2.83
CA THR A 44 2.76 -15.93 -3.68
C THR A 44 4.01 -16.38 -2.94
N ARG A 45 4.10 -17.67 -2.67
CA ARG A 45 5.26 -18.26 -1.97
C ARG A 45 5.98 -19.26 -2.86
N ARG A 46 7.31 -19.28 -2.76
CA ARG A 46 8.14 -20.31 -3.39
C ARG A 46 8.18 -21.54 -2.50
N ILE A 47 7.62 -22.65 -2.97
CA ILE A 47 7.56 -23.91 -2.24
C ILE A 47 8.62 -24.84 -2.83
N GLN A 48 9.52 -25.34 -1.98
CA GLN A 48 10.42 -26.42 -2.33
C GLN A 48 9.66 -27.74 -2.17
N ARG A 49 9.66 -28.57 -3.21
CA ARG A 49 9.20 -29.96 -3.07
C ARG A 49 10.35 -30.77 -2.51
N ASP A 50 10.17 -31.38 -1.35
CA ASP A 50 11.04 -32.43 -0.79
C ASP A 50 10.86 -33.73 -1.58
N ASP A 51 11.24 -33.74 -2.86
CA ASP A 51 11.41 -34.97 -3.62
C ASP A 51 12.88 -35.38 -3.49
N GLU A 52 13.17 -36.35 -2.61
CA GLU A 52 14.50 -36.87 -2.34
C GLU A 52 15.25 -37.40 -3.58
N ASN A 53 14.67 -37.42 -4.77
CA ASN A 53 15.23 -38.07 -5.97
C ASN A 53 15.36 -37.18 -7.22
N LEU A 54 15.01 -35.89 -7.21
CA LEU A 54 15.25 -35.02 -8.35
C LEU A 54 16.15 -33.82 -7.97
N ARG A 55 17.17 -33.59 -8.82
CA ARG A 55 18.04 -32.41 -8.76
C ARG A 55 17.20 -31.15 -8.55
N ASP A 56 17.65 -30.28 -7.63
CA ASP A 56 17.12 -28.96 -7.29
C ASP A 56 16.62 -28.18 -8.53
N THR A 57 15.40 -28.44 -8.96
CA THR A 57 14.67 -27.68 -9.97
C THR A 57 13.88 -26.62 -9.21
N GLY A 58 14.58 -25.55 -8.85
CA GLY A 58 14.10 -24.32 -8.25
C GLY A 58 12.60 -24.25 -7.98
N GLY A 59 12.21 -24.22 -6.68
CA GLY A 59 10.83 -24.30 -6.20
C GLY A 59 9.82 -23.49 -7.04
N GLN A 60 8.63 -24.03 -7.20
CA GLN A 60 7.55 -23.40 -7.94
C GLN A 60 6.89 -22.30 -7.08
N ARG A 61 6.55 -21.15 -7.68
CA ARG A 61 5.74 -20.15 -6.99
C ARG A 61 4.28 -20.59 -7.02
N GLU A 62 3.67 -20.68 -5.86
CA GLU A 62 2.25 -21.03 -5.70
C GLU A 62 1.52 -19.87 -5.04
N HIS A 63 0.29 -19.61 -5.49
CA HIS A 63 -0.63 -18.70 -4.84
C HIS A 63 -1.24 -19.39 -3.63
N LEU A 64 -1.20 -18.73 -2.49
CA LEU A 64 -1.73 -19.22 -1.23
C LEU A 64 -2.55 -18.12 -0.57
N PHE A 65 -3.63 -18.50 0.07
CA PHE A 65 -4.28 -17.67 1.07
C PHE A 65 -3.73 -18.08 2.44
N VAL A 66 -3.18 -17.13 3.17
CA VAL A 66 -2.56 -17.38 4.48
C VAL A 66 -3.11 -16.44 5.53
N THR A 67 -3.14 -16.91 6.78
CA THR A 67 -3.29 -16.08 7.96
C THR A 67 -1.99 -16.11 8.73
N ILE A 68 -1.44 -14.95 9.03
CA ILE A 68 -0.24 -14.81 9.85
C ILE A 68 -0.58 -14.17 11.19
N GLU A 69 0.10 -14.62 12.26
CA GLU A 69 0.19 -13.87 13.51
C GLU A 69 1.34 -12.88 13.38
N VAL A 70 1.02 -11.59 13.47
CA VAL A 70 1.93 -10.50 13.16
C VAL A 70 3.06 -10.39 14.19
N ASP A 71 4.30 -10.37 13.72
CA ASP A 71 5.50 -10.06 14.51
C ASP A 71 6.00 -8.64 14.26
N ASP A 72 6.02 -8.24 12.97
CA ASP A 72 6.61 -7.00 12.48
C ASP A 72 5.79 -6.37 11.37
N VAL A 73 5.76 -5.03 11.38
CA VAL A 73 5.06 -4.23 10.37
C VAL A 73 5.97 -3.12 9.88
N GLU A 74 6.24 -3.08 8.58
CA GLU A 74 7.11 -2.09 7.95
C GLU A 74 6.39 -1.41 6.78
N PHE A 75 6.22 -0.09 6.85
CA PHE A 75 5.78 0.70 5.70
C PHE A 75 6.97 1.06 4.82
N ALA A 76 7.11 0.37 3.70
CA ALA A 76 8.17 0.58 2.72
C ALA A 76 7.80 1.72 1.75
N ARG A 77 7.98 2.98 2.20
CA ARG A 77 7.58 4.20 1.49
C ARG A 77 8.02 4.25 0.02
N PHE A 78 9.27 3.87 -0.26
CA PHE A 78 9.82 3.93 -1.63
C PHE A 78 9.34 2.81 -2.54
N ALA A 79 8.74 1.76 -1.96
CA ALA A 79 8.20 0.63 -2.69
C ALA A 79 6.66 0.65 -2.73
N ASN A 80 6.01 1.67 -2.14
CA ASN A 80 4.56 1.83 -2.04
C ASN A 80 3.87 0.54 -1.56
N ARG A 81 4.40 -0.06 -0.49
CA ARG A 81 3.85 -1.30 0.06
C ARG A 81 3.96 -1.36 1.58
N LEU A 82 3.03 -2.06 2.17
CA LEU A 82 3.06 -2.45 3.57
C LEU A 82 3.56 -3.90 3.66
N ARG A 83 4.60 -4.12 4.43
CA ARG A 83 5.14 -5.45 4.72
C ARG A 83 4.68 -5.88 6.10
N VAL A 84 3.95 -6.99 6.16
CA VAL A 84 3.45 -7.56 7.41
C VAL A 84 4.09 -8.92 7.59
N GLY A 85 5.05 -9.01 8.49
CA GLY A 85 5.79 -10.23 8.81
C GLY A 85 5.16 -10.96 9.98
N GLY A 86 5.19 -12.30 9.94
CA GLY A 86 4.67 -13.12 11.03
C GLY A 86 4.73 -14.61 10.76
N GLU A 87 4.29 -15.41 11.75
CA GLU A 87 4.17 -16.85 11.64
C GLU A 87 2.84 -17.24 10.99
N ILE A 88 2.86 -18.17 10.04
CA ILE A 88 1.64 -18.70 9.41
C ILE A 88 0.90 -19.58 10.42
N VAL A 89 -0.28 -19.13 10.83
CA VAL A 89 -1.15 -19.86 11.76
C VAL A 89 -2.31 -20.58 11.06
N ASP A 90 -2.68 -20.13 9.84
CA ASP A 90 -3.62 -20.83 8.98
C ASP A 90 -3.22 -20.66 7.51
N CYS A 91 -3.38 -21.73 6.73
CA CYS A 91 -3.01 -21.75 5.33
C CYS A 91 -3.76 -22.86 4.59
N SER A 92 -4.03 -22.62 3.30
CA SER A 92 -4.55 -23.65 2.39
C SER A 92 -3.62 -24.89 2.23
N ARG A 93 -2.40 -24.80 2.75
CA ARG A 93 -1.39 -25.87 2.77
C ARG A 93 -0.85 -26.09 4.18
N GLU A 94 -1.14 -27.26 4.76
CA GLU A 94 -0.71 -27.61 6.12
C GLU A 94 0.81 -27.64 6.31
N ASP A 95 1.58 -27.99 5.26
CA ASP A 95 3.04 -28.01 5.30
C ASP A 95 3.69 -26.63 5.43
N GLN A 96 2.91 -25.56 5.35
CA GLN A 96 3.37 -24.19 5.51
C GLN A 96 3.07 -23.62 6.91
N LEU A 97 2.29 -24.29 7.73
CA LEU A 97 2.00 -23.86 9.10
C LEU A 97 3.27 -23.78 9.96
N GLY A 98 3.35 -22.77 10.80
CA GLY A 98 4.51 -22.51 11.67
C GLY A 98 5.72 -21.90 10.97
N HIS A 99 5.67 -21.72 9.65
CA HIS A 99 6.73 -21.03 8.93
C HIS A 99 6.52 -19.52 8.97
N HIS A 100 7.62 -18.79 9.11
CA HIS A 100 7.57 -17.33 8.98
C HIS A 100 7.31 -16.89 7.53
N HIS A 101 6.44 -15.90 7.34
CA HIS A 101 6.11 -15.33 6.05
C HIS A 101 5.91 -13.81 6.16
N THR A 102 6.11 -13.11 5.04
CA THR A 102 5.81 -11.68 4.92
C THR A 102 4.76 -11.48 3.85
N LEU A 103 3.58 -11.02 4.25
CA LEU A 103 2.58 -10.49 3.34
C LEU A 103 3.04 -9.11 2.85
N ASN A 104 3.09 -8.93 1.53
CA ASN A 104 3.32 -7.64 0.92
C ASN A 104 1.96 -7.13 0.46
N VAL A 105 1.46 -6.12 1.15
CA VAL A 105 0.17 -5.49 0.84
C VAL A 105 0.44 -4.26 -0.01
N GLU A 106 -0.17 -4.21 -1.18
CA GLU A 106 -0.10 -3.11 -2.14
C GLU A 106 -1.49 -2.47 -2.28
N GLU A 107 -1.58 -1.39 -3.03
CA GLU A 107 -2.86 -0.76 -3.35
C GLU A 107 -3.79 -1.78 -4.04
N HIS A 108 -5.06 -1.78 -3.63
CA HIS A 108 -6.12 -2.67 -4.11
C HIS A 108 -6.04 -4.14 -3.67
N ASP A 109 -5.06 -4.52 -2.86
CA ASP A 109 -5.04 -5.83 -2.22
C ASP A 109 -6.10 -5.90 -1.11
N GLU A 110 -6.82 -7.02 -1.04
CA GLU A 110 -7.77 -7.25 0.04
C GLU A 110 -7.09 -7.98 1.19
N ILE A 111 -7.17 -7.40 2.39
CA ILE A 111 -6.66 -8.01 3.62
C ILE A 111 -7.77 -8.10 4.67
N THR A 112 -7.72 -9.14 5.49
CA THR A 112 -8.59 -9.28 6.65
C THR A 112 -7.77 -9.21 7.93
N ILE A 113 -8.16 -8.33 8.84
CA ILE A 113 -7.51 -8.12 10.14
C ILE A 113 -8.44 -8.61 11.23
N GLU A 114 -7.94 -9.45 12.14
CA GLU A 114 -8.64 -9.88 13.34
C GLU A 114 -7.84 -9.46 14.57
N LYS A 115 -8.44 -8.62 15.41
CA LYS A 115 -7.86 -8.11 16.65
C LYS A 115 -8.90 -7.52 17.58
N HIS A 116 -8.48 -7.10 18.76
CA HIS A 116 -9.24 -6.19 19.60
C HIS A 116 -8.90 -4.76 19.19
N PHE A 117 -9.72 -4.15 18.31
CA PHE A 117 -9.46 -2.80 17.84
C PHE A 117 -9.59 -1.79 18.98
N LYS A 118 -8.58 -0.92 19.10
CA LYS A 118 -8.64 0.24 19.97
C LYS A 118 -9.49 1.34 19.32
N PRO A 119 -10.17 2.21 20.10
CA PRO A 119 -10.99 3.28 19.54
C PRO A 119 -10.26 4.19 18.55
N ASP A 120 -9.01 4.53 18.83
CA ASP A 120 -8.15 5.34 17.97
C ASP A 120 -7.79 4.64 16.64
N GLN A 121 -7.69 3.32 16.65
CA GLN A 121 -7.45 2.53 15.44
C GLN A 121 -8.71 2.47 14.54
N VAL A 122 -9.89 2.36 15.15
CA VAL A 122 -11.17 2.41 14.42
C VAL A 122 -11.35 3.79 13.80
N GLU A 123 -11.15 4.86 14.58
CA GLU A 123 -11.20 6.26 14.11
C GLU A 123 -10.25 6.48 12.92
N ARG A 124 -9.03 5.98 13.01
CA ARG A 124 -8.04 6.07 11.91
C ARG A 124 -8.49 5.37 10.63
N ILE A 125 -9.13 4.20 10.74
CA ILE A 125 -9.68 3.47 9.59
C ILE A 125 -10.85 4.26 8.97
N GLU A 126 -11.72 4.83 9.81
CA GLU A 126 -12.88 5.62 9.36
C GLU A 126 -12.44 6.95 8.72
N GLU A 127 -11.44 7.63 9.29
CA GLU A 127 -10.82 8.81 8.65
C GLU A 127 -10.22 8.49 7.28
N ALA A 128 -9.55 7.33 7.14
CA ALA A 128 -8.98 6.90 5.87
C ALA A 128 -10.06 6.51 4.85
N GLU A 129 -11.22 6.00 5.30
CA GLU A 129 -12.37 5.73 4.42
C GLU A 129 -12.97 7.05 3.92
N GLU A 130 -13.17 8.03 4.81
CA GLU A 130 -13.70 9.35 4.44
C GLU A 130 -12.71 10.16 3.58
N ALA A 131 -11.40 10.04 3.81
CA ALA A 131 -10.37 10.74 3.05
C ALA A 131 -10.32 10.29 1.57
N ALA A 132 -10.74 9.07 1.26
CA ALA A 132 -10.83 8.59 -0.13
C ALA A 132 -11.82 9.41 -0.98
N GLU A 133 -12.78 10.10 -0.36
CA GLU A 133 -13.75 10.97 -1.01
C GLU A 133 -13.28 12.44 -1.12
N ASN A 134 -12.20 12.81 -0.44
CA ASN A 134 -11.70 14.18 -0.39
C ASN A 134 -10.49 14.36 -1.31
N ALA A 135 -10.46 15.50 -2.00
CA ALA A 135 -9.34 15.86 -2.86
C ALA A 135 -8.08 16.17 -2.03
N ASP A 136 -6.95 15.59 -2.43
CA ASP A 136 -5.64 15.92 -1.89
C ASP A 136 -5.30 17.40 -2.14
N VAL A 137 -4.48 17.97 -1.26
CA VAL A 137 -3.92 19.31 -1.47
C VAL A 137 -2.81 19.20 -2.51
N ALA A 138 -2.95 19.94 -3.63
CA ALA A 138 -1.92 20.06 -4.62
C ALA A 138 -1.14 21.37 -4.45
N ILE A 139 0.19 21.30 -4.49
CA ILE A 139 1.09 22.45 -4.49
C ILE A 139 1.75 22.54 -5.86
N ALA A 140 1.48 23.63 -6.57
CA ALA A 140 2.15 23.93 -7.83
C ALA A 140 3.26 24.98 -7.59
N THR A 141 4.50 24.65 -7.89
CA THR A 141 5.61 25.60 -7.93
C THR A 141 5.93 25.92 -9.39
N VAL A 142 6.00 27.21 -9.72
CA VAL A 142 6.28 27.66 -11.09
C VAL A 142 7.41 28.67 -11.04
N GLU A 143 8.50 28.32 -11.67
CA GLU A 143 9.65 29.20 -11.85
C GLU A 143 9.89 29.47 -13.36
N GLU A 144 10.90 30.28 -13.66
CA GLU A 144 11.20 30.59 -15.07
C GLU A 144 11.69 29.34 -15.82
N GLY A 145 10.80 28.75 -16.61
CA GLY A 145 11.07 27.55 -17.41
C GLY A 145 10.82 26.21 -16.72
N GLU A 146 10.39 26.21 -15.47
CA GLU A 146 10.11 24.96 -14.73
C GLU A 146 8.75 25.06 -14.02
N ALA A 147 8.03 23.94 -13.98
CA ALA A 147 6.82 23.80 -13.21
C ALA A 147 6.78 22.40 -12.59
N HIS A 148 6.46 22.34 -11.30
CA HIS A 148 6.29 21.10 -10.55
C HIS A 148 4.95 21.12 -9.84
N ILE A 149 4.24 19.97 -9.85
CA ILE A 149 3.02 19.76 -9.08
C ILE A 149 3.31 18.61 -8.11
N HIS A 150 3.11 18.90 -6.83
CA HIS A 150 3.20 17.93 -5.77
C HIS A 150 1.84 17.77 -5.12
N THR A 151 1.41 16.55 -4.84
CA THR A 151 0.30 16.27 -3.93
C THR A 151 0.84 16.11 -2.52
N VAL A 152 0.09 16.62 -1.55
CA VAL A 152 0.40 16.48 -0.13
C VAL A 152 -0.50 15.40 0.43
N ALA A 153 0.11 14.30 0.79
CA ALA A 153 -0.51 13.17 1.44
C ALA A 153 -0.10 13.10 2.92
N GLN A 154 -0.76 12.29 3.73
CA GLN A 154 -0.45 12.19 5.16
C GLN A 154 0.93 11.58 5.41
N TYR A 155 1.37 10.66 4.54
CA TYR A 155 2.73 10.09 4.62
C TYR A 155 3.82 10.99 4.03
N GLY A 156 3.47 12.09 3.35
CA GLY A 156 4.42 13.04 2.77
C GLY A 156 3.96 13.72 1.50
N THR A 157 4.91 14.12 0.66
CA THR A 157 4.64 14.76 -0.63
C THR A 157 5.10 13.87 -1.77
N GLU A 158 4.32 13.82 -2.84
CA GLU A 158 4.64 13.09 -4.06
C GLU A 158 4.64 14.03 -5.26
N GLU A 159 5.69 13.97 -6.11
CA GLU A 159 5.72 14.71 -7.36
C GLU A 159 4.84 14.02 -8.40
N ARG A 160 3.75 14.66 -8.78
CA ARG A 160 2.79 14.16 -9.78
C ARG A 160 3.13 14.58 -11.19
N PHE A 161 3.78 15.73 -11.32
CA PHE A 161 4.09 16.30 -12.62
C PHE A 161 5.31 17.22 -12.52
N SER A 162 6.21 17.10 -13.46
CA SER A 162 7.27 18.08 -13.69
C SER A 162 7.39 18.42 -15.18
N PHE A 163 7.65 19.67 -15.45
CA PHE A 163 7.83 20.20 -16.80
C PHE A 163 8.96 21.19 -16.82
N THR A 164 9.91 20.98 -17.73
CA THR A 164 11.01 21.90 -17.95
C THR A 164 10.99 22.37 -19.41
N ALA A 165 10.94 23.69 -19.60
CA ALA A 165 11.03 24.31 -20.92
C ALA A 165 12.26 25.20 -20.97
N PRO A 166 13.07 25.13 -22.01
CA PRO A 166 14.19 26.06 -22.17
C PRO A 166 13.66 27.49 -22.29
N THR A 167 13.98 28.31 -21.28
CA THR A 167 13.70 29.75 -21.29
C THR A 167 14.95 30.50 -21.75
N GLY A 168 14.85 31.23 -22.85
CA GLY A 168 15.96 32.01 -23.37
C GLY A 168 15.62 32.65 -24.70
N LYS A 169 16.47 33.58 -25.16
CA LYS A 169 16.38 34.20 -26.50
C LYS A 169 17.12 33.32 -27.52
N GLY A 170 16.65 32.09 -27.73
CA GLY A 170 17.25 31.16 -28.67
C GLY A 170 16.20 30.48 -29.55
N GLU A 171 16.66 29.81 -30.61
CA GLU A 171 15.83 29.10 -31.59
C GLU A 171 14.95 28.00 -30.99
N TYR A 172 15.24 27.57 -29.74
CA TYR A 172 14.52 26.55 -28.98
C TYR A 172 13.71 27.10 -27.80
N ALA A 173 13.62 28.43 -27.65
CA ALA A 173 12.84 29.03 -26.56
C ALA A 173 11.33 28.80 -26.80
N ARG A 174 10.66 28.15 -25.84
CA ARG A 174 9.21 27.99 -25.88
C ARG A 174 8.51 29.18 -25.22
N PRO A 175 7.35 29.63 -25.76
CA PRO A 175 6.59 30.70 -25.13
C PRO A 175 6.05 30.29 -23.75
N ARG A 176 6.05 31.22 -22.81
CA ARG A 176 5.50 30.99 -21.45
C ARG A 176 4.04 30.48 -21.45
N SER A 177 3.28 30.79 -22.47
CA SER A 177 1.91 30.30 -22.65
C SER A 177 1.82 28.78 -22.78
N GLU A 178 2.83 28.11 -23.34
CA GLU A 178 2.86 26.65 -23.40
C GLU A 178 3.07 26.03 -22.02
N LEU A 179 3.95 26.60 -21.18
CA LEU A 179 4.15 26.18 -19.81
C LEU A 179 2.84 26.23 -19.00
N PHE A 180 2.13 27.35 -19.08
CA PHE A 180 0.85 27.52 -18.40
C PHE A 180 -0.25 26.60 -18.97
N ALA A 181 -0.23 26.30 -20.26
CA ALA A 181 -1.19 25.38 -20.88
C ALA A 181 -0.95 23.93 -20.41
N GLU A 182 0.31 23.49 -20.32
CA GLU A 182 0.65 22.15 -19.81
C GLU A 182 0.34 22.03 -18.30
N LEU A 183 0.66 23.07 -17.51
CA LEU A 183 0.30 23.14 -16.11
C LEU A 183 -1.23 23.05 -15.90
N GLY A 184 -2.00 23.80 -16.69
CA GLY A 184 -3.46 23.76 -16.63
C GLY A 184 -4.04 22.40 -16.99
N LYS A 185 -3.46 21.68 -17.95
CA LYS A 185 -3.85 20.29 -18.27
C LYS A 185 -3.52 19.32 -17.15
N ALA A 186 -2.37 19.51 -16.48
CA ALA A 186 -1.96 18.64 -15.39
C ALA A 186 -2.84 18.83 -14.15
N LEU A 187 -3.27 20.06 -13.85
CA LEU A 187 -4.18 20.38 -12.74
C LEU A 187 -5.65 19.99 -13.01
N SER A 188 -6.01 19.66 -14.26
CA SER A 188 -7.38 19.28 -14.65
C SER A 188 -7.59 17.75 -14.69
N ARG A 189 -6.58 16.97 -14.38
CA ARG A 189 -6.60 15.50 -14.31
C ARG A 189 -6.72 15.02 -12.90
#